data_19d01d02cc78d4f0a8674f530e1174fb
#
_entry.id   19d01d02cc78d4f0a8674f530e1174fb
#
_cell.length_a   1.000
_cell.length_b   1.000
_cell.length_c   1.000
_cell.angle_alpha   90.00
_cell.angle_beta   90.00
_cell.angle_gamma   90.00
#
_symmetry.space_group_name_H-M   'P 1'
#
loop_
_entity.id
_entity.type
_entity.pdbx_description
1 polymer ?
#
loop_
_entity_poly.entity_id
_entity_poly.type
_entity_poly.pdbx_seq_one_letter_code
_entity_poly.pdbx_strand_id
1 'polypeptide(L)'
;TDGDFTQSLDTKDRKQGTQSLKMVIASGASAGDFVTDSITSKDISAYDTIEMWVKSTVATSAGNLKLLLDDTASCASPLETLSIPALSADTWTFVRMSLANPETDTAIISVGLEYDSDIGAVTVWLDDIMAVENDTAEWETLDRRYWKIDKEARDLILVRDGQCVVGYSLIKITGGDKPALLTSDSTTTEIDEDYIIASTVNLALLSSSGGPATDPDAKRQLSAYWAQQAERARRSFPMLVNARSVD
;
A
#
# COMPACT_ATOMS: atom_id res chain seq x y z
N THR A 1 28.90 8.43 13.53
CA THR A 1 27.96 9.57 13.33
C THR A 1 28.76 10.71 12.77
N ASP A 2 28.37 11.22 11.63
CA ASP A 2 28.95 12.41 11.05
C ASP A 2 28.61 13.64 11.88
N GLY A 3 29.49 14.65 11.93
CA GLY A 3 29.28 15.87 12.73
C GLY A 3 28.12 16.73 12.30
N ASP A 4 27.58 16.49 11.10
CA ASP A 4 26.46 17.21 10.50
C ASP A 4 25.08 16.68 10.94
N PHE A 5 25.05 15.60 11.75
CA PHE A 5 23.82 15.03 12.29
C PHE A 5 23.67 15.30 13.79
N THR A 6 22.52 15.78 14.18
CA THR A 6 22.14 15.93 15.60
C THR A 6 20.91 15.11 15.92
N GLN A 7 21.08 14.11 16.81
CA GLN A 7 19.99 13.26 17.28
C GLN A 7 19.38 13.78 18.58
N SER A 8 18.07 13.65 18.71
CA SER A 8 17.34 13.94 19.95
C SER A 8 16.01 13.18 19.97
N LEU A 9 15.38 13.12 21.14
CA LEU A 9 14.04 12.58 21.28
C LEU A 9 13.02 13.72 21.25
N ASP A 10 11.96 13.58 20.48
CA ASP A 10 10.88 14.55 20.39
C ASP A 10 9.61 14.01 21.04
N THR A 11 9.14 14.69 22.08
CA THR A 11 7.92 14.32 22.81
C THR A 11 6.65 14.98 22.26
N LYS A 12 6.79 15.92 21.35
CA LYS A 12 5.67 16.68 20.76
C LYS A 12 5.26 16.13 19.41
N ASP A 13 6.24 15.91 18.55
CA ASP A 13 6.01 15.43 17.18
C ASP A 13 6.29 13.92 17.10
N ARG A 14 5.25 13.12 17.29
CA ARG A 14 5.30 11.66 17.33
C ARG A 14 4.02 11.05 16.79
N LYS A 15 4.10 9.81 16.39
CA LYS A 15 2.93 9.00 16.00
C LYS A 15 2.52 8.05 17.11
N GLN A 16 3.52 7.50 17.82
CA GLN A 16 3.30 6.39 18.73
C GLN A 16 4.03 6.62 20.05
N GLY A 17 3.56 5.93 21.09
CA GLY A 17 4.21 5.96 22.39
C GLY A 17 4.35 7.36 22.97
N THR A 18 5.50 7.64 23.58
CA THR A 18 5.77 8.89 24.31
C THR A 18 6.69 9.84 23.55
N GLN A 19 7.45 9.37 22.59
CA GLN A 19 8.47 10.15 21.87
C GLN A 19 8.84 9.50 20.54
N SER A 20 9.30 10.31 19.59
CA SER A 20 9.91 9.86 18.33
C SER A 20 11.40 10.18 18.32
N LEU A 21 12.17 9.52 17.45
CA LEU A 21 13.54 9.88 17.16
C LEU A 21 13.55 11.05 16.17
N LYS A 22 14.19 12.15 16.57
CA LYS A 22 14.37 13.34 15.74
C LYS A 22 15.83 13.46 15.33
N MET A 23 16.08 13.62 14.05
CA MET A 23 17.40 13.85 13.48
C MET A 23 17.41 15.17 12.73
N VAL A 24 18.29 16.07 13.09
CA VAL A 24 18.55 17.30 12.36
C VAL A 24 19.80 17.08 11.52
N ILE A 25 19.66 17.21 10.22
CA ILE A 25 20.74 17.09 9.24
C ILE A 25 21.09 18.51 8.78
N ALA A 26 22.32 18.91 9.01
CA ALA A 26 22.80 20.23 8.67
C ALA A 26 23.00 20.40 7.15
N SER A 27 23.08 21.64 6.68
CA SER A 27 23.32 21.95 5.26
C SER A 27 24.74 21.56 4.78
N GLY A 28 25.62 21.15 5.69
CA GLY A 28 26.95 20.66 5.36
C GLY A 28 27.02 19.17 5.09
N ALA A 29 25.96 18.44 5.40
CA ALA A 29 25.89 17.01 5.14
C ALA A 29 26.01 16.69 3.66
N SER A 30 26.79 15.68 3.36
CA SER A 30 27.06 15.23 2.00
C SER A 30 26.34 13.91 1.70
N ALA A 31 26.14 13.64 0.43
CA ALA A 31 25.58 12.35 0.00
C ALA A 31 26.49 11.20 0.47
N GLY A 32 25.88 10.19 1.10
CA GLY A 32 26.55 9.07 1.70
C GLY A 32 26.87 9.24 3.19
N ASP A 33 26.63 10.41 3.78
CA ASP A 33 26.75 10.60 5.23
C ASP A 33 25.61 9.87 5.94
N PHE A 34 25.90 9.32 7.11
CA PHE A 34 24.91 8.56 7.87
C PHE A 34 25.08 8.71 9.38
N VAL A 35 24.00 8.45 10.06
CA VAL A 35 23.94 8.41 11.51
C VAL A 35 23.48 7.04 11.96
N THR A 36 24.06 6.52 13.02
CA THR A 36 23.75 5.18 13.53
C THR A 36 23.49 5.20 15.03
N ASP A 37 22.71 4.23 15.46
CA ASP A 37 22.52 3.92 16.88
C ASP A 37 22.67 2.41 17.11
N SER A 38 23.10 2.05 18.30
CA SER A 38 23.28 0.66 18.71
C SER A 38 22.02 0.17 19.42
N ILE A 39 21.55 -0.98 19.03
CA ILE A 39 20.39 -1.62 19.64
C ILE A 39 20.78 -2.95 20.29
N THR A 40 19.96 -3.44 21.21
CA THR A 40 20.08 -4.83 21.67
C THR A 40 19.85 -5.75 20.49
N SER A 41 20.73 -6.75 20.32
CA SER A 41 20.65 -7.73 19.24
C SER A 41 19.21 -8.24 19.03
N LYS A 42 18.77 -8.16 17.78
CA LYS A 42 17.47 -8.63 17.34
C LYS A 42 17.65 -9.62 16.19
N ASP A 43 17.01 -10.76 16.34
CA ASP A 43 16.82 -11.70 15.25
C ASP A 43 15.54 -11.31 14.50
N ILE A 44 15.70 -10.88 13.25
CA ILE A 44 14.58 -10.52 12.38
C ILE A 44 14.48 -11.45 11.16
N SER A 45 15.19 -12.58 11.18
CA SER A 45 15.22 -13.55 10.07
C SER A 45 13.87 -14.19 9.72
N ALA A 46 12.91 -14.14 10.65
CA ALA A 46 11.54 -14.62 10.42
C ALA A 46 10.61 -13.57 9.79
N TYR A 47 11.13 -12.36 9.57
CA TYR A 47 10.35 -11.24 9.02
C TYR A 47 10.84 -10.92 7.62
N ASP A 48 9.99 -10.30 6.80
CA ASP A 48 10.31 -9.96 5.41
C ASP A 48 10.16 -8.47 5.10
N THR A 49 9.68 -7.69 6.04
CA THR A 49 9.33 -6.30 5.83
C THR A 49 9.65 -5.46 7.07
N ILE A 50 10.18 -4.26 6.84
CA ILE A 50 10.26 -3.22 7.87
C ILE A 50 9.14 -2.22 7.65
N GLU A 51 8.42 -1.91 8.72
CA GLU A 51 7.40 -0.87 8.78
C GLU A 51 7.83 0.23 9.74
N MET A 52 7.56 1.48 9.38
CA MET A 52 7.81 2.61 10.27
C MET A 52 7.01 3.85 9.86
N TRP A 53 6.91 4.80 10.78
CA TRP A 53 6.47 6.14 10.48
C TRP A 53 7.66 7.06 10.26
N VAL A 54 7.60 7.85 9.17
CA VAL A 54 8.63 8.81 8.79
C VAL A 54 7.99 10.16 8.52
N LYS A 55 8.65 11.22 8.96
CA LYS A 55 8.29 12.60 8.62
C LYS A 55 9.56 13.36 8.25
N SER A 56 9.49 14.22 7.25
CA SER A 56 10.57 15.09 6.82
C SER A 56 10.06 16.54 6.71
N THR A 57 10.89 17.52 7.05
CA THR A 57 10.55 18.94 6.85
C THR A 57 10.54 19.36 5.38
N VAL A 58 11.17 18.60 4.52
CA VAL A 58 11.18 18.84 3.07
C VAL A 58 10.61 17.64 2.33
N ALA A 59 10.08 17.85 1.13
CA ALA A 59 9.69 16.76 0.27
C ALA A 59 10.92 16.00 -0.22
N THR A 60 10.88 14.65 -0.21
CA THR A 60 11.99 13.81 -0.67
C THR A 60 11.54 12.94 -1.84
N SER A 61 12.47 12.56 -2.69
CA SER A 61 12.29 11.48 -3.66
C SER A 61 12.60 10.14 -3.02
N ALA A 62 12.10 9.05 -3.61
CA ALA A 62 12.41 7.70 -3.15
C ALA A 62 13.94 7.48 -3.19
N GLY A 63 14.48 6.95 -2.10
CA GLY A 63 15.91 6.67 -1.96
C GLY A 63 16.80 7.84 -1.55
N ASN A 64 16.28 9.10 -1.42
CA ASN A 64 17.08 10.18 -0.85
C ASN A 64 17.52 9.88 0.58
N LEU A 65 16.72 9.14 1.31
CA LEU A 65 16.99 8.63 2.64
C LEU A 65 16.90 7.11 2.60
N LYS A 66 17.80 6.43 3.35
CA LYS A 66 17.80 4.98 3.46
C LYS A 66 17.91 4.56 4.91
N LEU A 67 17.20 3.49 5.27
CA LEU A 67 17.35 2.84 6.55
C LEU A 67 18.40 1.73 6.40
N LEU A 68 19.38 1.71 7.31
CA LEU A 68 20.45 0.72 7.37
C LEU A 68 20.21 -0.20 8.55
N LEU A 69 20.35 -1.51 8.35
CA LEU A 69 20.36 -2.52 9.40
C LEU A 69 21.63 -3.35 9.30
N ASP A 70 22.30 -3.59 10.43
CA ASP A 70 23.59 -4.27 10.42
C ASP A 70 23.80 -5.13 11.68
N ASP A 71 24.52 -6.21 11.50
CA ASP A 71 25.02 -7.08 12.58
C ASP A 71 26.39 -6.64 13.12
N THR A 72 26.94 -5.57 12.54
CA THR A 72 28.20 -4.93 13.01
C THR A 72 27.90 -3.56 13.62
N ALA A 73 28.82 -3.10 14.45
CA ALA A 73 28.67 -1.79 15.10
C ALA A 73 28.72 -0.65 14.08
N SER A 74 27.86 0.35 14.29
CA SER A 74 27.83 1.58 13.50
C SER A 74 27.50 1.38 12.02
N CYS A 75 26.76 0.34 11.69
CA CYS A 75 26.40 -0.01 10.29
C CYS A 75 27.62 0.01 9.37
N ALA A 76 28.73 -0.61 9.81
CA ALA A 76 29.98 -0.58 9.07
C ALA A 76 29.94 -1.38 7.76
N SER A 77 29.03 -2.35 7.67
CA SER A 77 28.79 -3.18 6.49
C SER A 77 27.31 -3.61 6.46
N PRO A 78 26.38 -2.70 6.17
CA PRO A 78 24.96 -2.98 6.31
C PRO A 78 24.52 -4.25 5.60
N LEU A 79 23.84 -5.13 6.32
CA LEU A 79 23.17 -6.31 5.76
C LEU A 79 21.99 -5.90 4.90
N GLU A 80 21.24 -4.89 5.38
CA GLU A 80 20.09 -4.34 4.68
C GLU A 80 20.24 -2.83 4.47
N THR A 81 19.95 -2.39 3.25
CA THR A 81 19.92 -0.97 2.86
C THR A 81 18.58 -0.67 2.21
N LEU A 82 17.66 -0.13 2.99
CA LEU A 82 16.27 0.00 2.61
C LEU A 82 15.96 1.44 2.16
N SER A 83 15.61 1.62 0.89
CA SER A 83 15.22 2.91 0.34
C SER A 83 13.89 3.39 0.91
N ILE A 84 13.89 4.53 1.61
CA ILE A 84 12.66 5.16 2.09
C ILE A 84 11.91 5.72 0.88
N PRO A 85 10.59 5.44 0.72
CA PRO A 85 9.76 6.01 -0.35
C PRO A 85 9.75 7.54 -0.34
N ALA A 86 9.26 8.14 -1.41
CA ALA A 86 9.09 9.60 -1.50
C ALA A 86 8.17 10.10 -0.37
N LEU A 87 8.58 11.19 0.29
CA LEU A 87 7.85 11.81 1.38
C LEU A 87 7.34 13.19 0.98
N SER A 88 6.15 13.54 1.44
CA SER A 88 5.67 14.92 1.39
C SER A 88 6.21 15.73 2.59
N ALA A 89 6.53 17.00 2.37
CA ALA A 89 7.01 17.88 3.43
C ALA A 89 6.01 17.94 4.60
N ASP A 90 6.54 17.94 5.82
CA ASP A 90 5.82 18.11 7.09
C ASP A 90 4.69 17.08 7.34
N THR A 91 4.70 15.96 6.62
CA THR A 91 3.65 14.95 6.70
C THR A 91 4.20 13.62 7.23
N TRP A 92 3.60 13.08 8.28
CA TRP A 92 3.87 11.73 8.73
C TRP A 92 3.39 10.71 7.68
N THR A 93 4.31 9.93 7.16
CA THR A 93 4.06 8.88 6.17
C THR A 93 4.38 7.53 6.78
N PHE A 94 3.44 6.61 6.71
CA PHE A 94 3.70 5.21 7.04
C PHE A 94 4.36 4.55 5.83
N VAL A 95 5.51 3.94 6.05
CA VAL A 95 6.30 3.30 4.98
C VAL A 95 6.51 1.83 5.28
N ARG A 96 6.57 1.04 4.23
CA ARG A 96 6.87 -0.38 4.24
C ARG A 96 7.99 -0.64 3.26
N MET A 97 8.99 -1.37 3.69
CA MET A 97 10.18 -1.68 2.89
C MET A 97 10.50 -3.16 3.05
N SER A 98 10.58 -3.88 1.93
CA SER A 98 10.93 -5.31 1.96
C SER A 98 12.40 -5.49 2.26
N LEU A 99 12.71 -6.45 3.15
CA LEU A 99 14.06 -6.94 3.38
C LEU A 99 14.54 -7.70 2.14
N ALA A 100 15.82 -7.58 1.83
CA ALA A 100 16.41 -8.22 0.65
C ALA A 100 16.81 -9.67 0.94
N ASN A 101 17.41 -9.91 2.09
CA ASN A 101 17.92 -11.22 2.50
C ASN A 101 17.64 -11.50 3.98
N PRO A 102 16.38 -11.53 4.40
CA PRO A 102 16.01 -11.60 5.82
C PRO A 102 16.61 -12.83 6.53
N GLU A 103 16.83 -13.92 5.83
CA GLU A 103 17.43 -15.13 6.40
C GLU A 103 18.83 -14.92 6.97
N THR A 104 19.52 -13.84 6.61
CA THR A 104 20.84 -13.47 7.16
C THR A 104 20.75 -12.54 8.35
N ASP A 105 19.58 -11.97 8.63
CA ASP A 105 19.37 -10.92 9.63
C ASP A 105 19.13 -11.49 11.03
N THR A 106 19.98 -12.41 11.44
CA THR A 106 19.84 -13.17 12.69
C THR A 106 20.29 -12.41 13.93
N ALA A 107 21.03 -11.31 13.79
CA ALA A 107 21.64 -10.61 14.91
C ALA A 107 21.84 -9.11 14.67
N ILE A 108 20.81 -8.40 14.26
CA ILE A 108 20.89 -6.95 14.04
C ILE A 108 21.21 -6.23 15.35
N ILE A 109 22.32 -5.50 15.39
CA ILE A 109 22.80 -4.74 16.56
C ILE A 109 22.95 -3.24 16.32
N SER A 110 22.84 -2.79 15.07
CA SER A 110 22.87 -1.37 14.74
C SER A 110 21.81 -1.01 13.69
N VAL A 111 21.28 0.20 13.84
CA VAL A 111 20.32 0.80 12.91
C VAL A 111 20.86 2.16 12.51
N GLY A 112 20.77 2.50 11.23
CA GLY A 112 21.25 3.77 10.72
C GLY A 112 20.26 4.46 9.79
N LEU A 113 20.40 5.77 9.65
CA LEU A 113 19.78 6.56 8.59
C LEU A 113 20.89 7.14 7.71
N GLU A 114 20.87 6.79 6.43
CA GLU A 114 21.79 7.32 5.43
C GLU A 114 21.10 8.47 4.66
N TYR A 115 21.86 9.54 4.46
CA TYR A 115 21.54 10.67 3.61
C TYR A 115 22.17 10.44 2.23
N ASP A 116 21.47 9.67 1.37
CA ASP A 116 22.02 9.19 0.10
C ASP A 116 22.11 10.28 -0.98
N SER A 117 21.29 11.30 -0.89
CA SER A 117 21.27 12.41 -1.84
C SER A 117 21.16 13.74 -1.12
N ASP A 118 21.96 14.71 -1.54
CA ASP A 118 21.91 16.06 -0.95
C ASP A 118 20.58 16.75 -1.29
N ILE A 119 19.73 16.90 -0.28
CA ILE A 119 18.45 17.62 -0.32
C ILE A 119 18.46 18.90 0.53
N GLY A 120 19.67 19.33 0.95
CA GLY A 120 19.88 20.47 1.83
C GLY A 120 19.59 20.16 3.31
N ALA A 121 19.56 21.19 4.15
CA ALA A 121 19.22 21.02 5.55
C ALA A 121 17.83 20.46 5.73
N VAL A 122 17.70 19.38 6.51
CA VAL A 122 16.42 18.70 6.72
C VAL A 122 16.32 18.18 8.16
N THR A 123 15.12 18.15 8.69
CA THR A 123 14.84 17.43 9.92
C THR A 123 13.96 16.23 9.60
N VAL A 124 14.37 15.07 10.07
CA VAL A 124 13.67 13.80 9.88
C VAL A 124 13.24 13.25 11.23
N TRP A 125 12.02 12.78 11.33
CA TRP A 125 11.52 12.03 12.49
C TRP A 125 11.24 10.61 12.07
N LEU A 126 11.69 9.67 12.89
CA LEU A 126 11.37 8.24 12.77
C LEU A 126 10.61 7.81 14.01
N ASP A 127 9.59 6.99 13.81
CA ASP A 127 8.78 6.47 14.91
C ASP A 127 8.30 5.07 14.55
N ASP A 128 8.20 4.21 15.58
CA ASP A 128 7.61 2.89 15.49
C ASP A 128 8.22 1.99 14.40
N ILE A 129 9.53 1.78 14.47
CA ILE A 129 10.25 0.90 13.56
C ILE A 129 10.00 -0.55 13.99
N MET A 130 9.38 -1.33 13.11
CA MET A 130 9.03 -2.73 13.37
C MET A 130 9.45 -3.63 12.22
N ALA A 131 9.95 -4.82 12.54
CA ALA A 131 10.03 -5.92 11.58
C ALA A 131 8.72 -6.70 11.63
N VAL A 132 8.13 -6.94 10.47
CA VAL A 132 6.86 -7.66 10.34
C VAL A 132 6.97 -8.76 9.28
N GLU A 133 6.25 -9.83 9.51
CA GLU A 133 6.04 -10.86 8.51
C GLU A 133 4.91 -10.39 7.59
N ASN A 134 5.19 -10.31 6.30
CA ASN A 134 4.20 -9.92 5.30
C ASN A 134 3.35 -11.12 4.87
N ASP A 135 3.32 -12.18 5.68
CA ASP A 135 2.52 -13.35 5.36
C ASP A 135 1.04 -12.97 5.37
N THR A 136 0.46 -13.13 4.21
CA THR A 136 -0.97 -12.90 3.99
C THR A 136 -1.83 -14.05 4.50
N ALA A 137 -1.23 -15.09 5.09
CA ALA A 137 -1.93 -16.31 5.50
C ALA A 137 -2.79 -16.14 6.76
N GLU A 138 -2.52 -15.14 7.59
CA GLU A 138 -3.19 -14.95 8.87
C GLU A 138 -4.11 -13.72 8.96
N TRP A 139 -4.75 -13.36 7.85
CA TRP A 139 -5.74 -12.29 7.89
C TRP A 139 -7.01 -12.75 8.62
N GLU A 140 -7.25 -12.22 9.81
CA GLU A 140 -8.52 -12.39 10.49
C GLU A 140 -9.61 -11.51 9.87
N THR A 141 -10.81 -12.09 9.71
CA THR A 141 -11.95 -11.31 9.24
C THR A 141 -12.41 -10.34 10.34
N LEU A 142 -12.32 -9.05 10.09
CA LEU A 142 -12.83 -8.05 11.02
C LEU A 142 -14.37 -8.13 11.09
N ASP A 143 -14.92 -8.42 12.27
CA ASP A 143 -16.36 -8.51 12.50
C ASP A 143 -17.04 -7.19 12.11
N ARG A 144 -18.18 -7.31 11.43
CA ARG A 144 -18.93 -6.17 10.89
C ARG A 144 -19.37 -5.15 11.95
N ARG A 145 -19.46 -5.51 13.21
CA ARG A 145 -19.78 -4.60 14.33
C ARG A 145 -18.68 -3.55 14.55
N TYR A 146 -17.46 -3.80 14.08
CA TYR A 146 -16.32 -2.90 14.27
C TYR A 146 -16.07 -1.96 13.10
N TRP A 147 -16.86 -2.05 12.05
CA TRP A 147 -16.71 -1.16 10.89
C TRP A 147 -18.05 -0.87 10.21
N LYS A 148 -18.12 0.27 9.56
CA LYS A 148 -19.21 0.65 8.69
C LYS A 148 -18.68 1.40 7.47
N ILE A 149 -19.41 1.32 6.38
CA ILE A 149 -19.12 2.11 5.18
C ILE A 149 -20.06 3.31 5.17
N ASP A 150 -19.49 4.50 5.12
CA ASP A 150 -20.23 5.72 4.76
C ASP A 150 -20.27 5.81 3.23
N LYS A 151 -21.47 5.60 2.69
CA LYS A 151 -21.67 5.61 1.23
C LYS A 151 -21.64 7.01 0.63
N GLU A 152 -21.93 8.03 1.42
CA GLU A 152 -21.93 9.43 0.99
C GLU A 152 -20.51 9.98 0.95
N ALA A 153 -19.77 9.80 2.04
CA ALA A 153 -18.36 10.18 2.13
C ALA A 153 -17.40 9.21 1.40
N ARG A 154 -17.86 8.00 1.08
CA ARG A 154 -17.06 6.88 0.54
C ARG A 154 -15.94 6.42 1.48
N ASP A 155 -16.18 6.52 2.77
CA ASP A 155 -15.20 6.21 3.80
C ASP A 155 -15.51 4.87 4.49
N LEU A 156 -14.46 4.14 4.84
CA LEU A 156 -14.52 3.05 5.80
C LEU A 156 -14.31 3.64 7.20
N ILE A 157 -15.34 3.56 8.03
CA ILE A 157 -15.28 4.04 9.42
C ILE A 157 -15.09 2.83 10.33
N LEU A 158 -14.00 2.82 11.09
CA LEU A 158 -13.79 1.87 12.16
C LEU A 158 -14.52 2.35 13.41
N VAL A 159 -15.40 1.52 13.93
CA VAL A 159 -16.15 1.84 15.15
C VAL A 159 -15.26 1.48 16.35
N ARG A 160 -14.90 2.49 17.12
CA ARG A 160 -14.04 2.35 18.30
C ARG A 160 -14.84 1.78 19.47
N ASP A 161 -15.11 0.50 19.44
CA ASP A 161 -15.64 -0.19 20.62
C ASP A 161 -14.58 -1.20 21.09
N GLY A 162 -13.70 -0.69 21.95
CA GLY A 162 -12.66 -1.33 22.71
C GLY A 162 -12.10 -2.65 22.16
N GLN A 163 -10.86 -2.70 21.87
CA GLN A 163 -9.95 -3.86 21.78
C GLN A 163 -9.64 -4.50 20.42
N CYS A 164 -10.39 -4.29 19.35
CA CYS A 164 -10.12 -5.01 18.12
C CYS A 164 -9.21 -4.31 17.11
N VAL A 165 -8.96 -3.01 17.28
CA VAL A 165 -7.99 -2.29 16.46
C VAL A 165 -6.93 -1.78 17.40
N VAL A 166 -5.94 -2.60 17.65
CA VAL A 166 -4.68 -2.14 18.23
C VAL A 166 -4.09 -1.16 17.21
N GLY A 167 -3.57 -0.04 17.62
CA GLY A 167 -3.23 1.09 16.78
C GLY A 167 -2.25 0.85 15.62
N TYR A 168 -1.97 -0.39 15.26
CA TYR A 168 -1.00 -0.84 14.25
C TYR A 168 -1.50 -1.94 13.35
N SER A 169 -2.75 -2.38 13.49
CA SER A 169 -3.27 -3.43 12.64
C SER A 169 -3.43 -2.92 11.22
N LEU A 170 -2.82 -3.60 10.28
CA LEU A 170 -3.11 -3.43 8.86
C LEU A 170 -4.52 -3.92 8.57
N ILE A 171 -5.25 -3.20 7.77
CA ILE A 171 -6.58 -3.62 7.32
C ILE A 171 -6.49 -3.92 5.83
N LYS A 172 -6.69 -5.21 5.48
CA LYS A 172 -6.85 -5.63 4.09
C LYS A 172 -8.31 -5.47 3.70
N ILE A 173 -8.58 -4.58 2.75
CA ILE A 173 -9.90 -4.41 2.16
C ILE A 173 -9.93 -5.18 0.85
N THR A 174 -10.78 -6.20 0.78
CA THR A 174 -11.03 -6.95 -0.45
C THR A 174 -12.43 -6.60 -0.96
N GLY A 175 -12.53 -6.17 -2.19
CA GLY A 175 -13.81 -5.79 -2.78
C GLY A 175 -13.72 -5.72 -4.31
N GLY A 176 -14.86 -5.56 -4.95
CA GLY A 176 -14.93 -5.26 -6.37
C GLY A 176 -14.97 -3.75 -6.58
N ASP A 177 -14.12 -3.24 -7.43
CA ASP A 177 -14.21 -1.87 -7.91
C ASP A 177 -14.95 -1.82 -9.25
N LYS A 178 -15.40 -0.62 -9.62
CA LYS A 178 -15.99 -0.43 -10.95
C LYS A 178 -14.88 -0.55 -12.00
N PRO A 179 -15.12 -1.27 -13.10
CA PRO A 179 -14.17 -1.31 -14.19
C PRO A 179 -13.81 0.11 -14.65
N ALA A 180 -12.56 0.31 -15.01
CA ALA A 180 -12.11 1.58 -15.57
C ALA A 180 -12.90 1.92 -16.85
N LEU A 181 -13.23 3.19 -17.04
CA LEU A 181 -13.86 3.63 -18.28
C LEU A 181 -12.86 3.45 -19.43
N LEU A 182 -13.33 2.84 -20.53
CA LEU A 182 -12.56 2.75 -21.75
C LEU A 182 -12.50 4.15 -22.39
N THR A 183 -11.34 4.76 -22.36
CA THR A 183 -11.12 6.14 -22.85
C THR A 183 -10.39 6.20 -24.19
N SER A 184 -9.82 5.08 -24.66
CA SER A 184 -9.11 4.97 -25.93
C SER A 184 -9.13 3.54 -26.45
N ASP A 185 -8.84 3.36 -27.73
CA ASP A 185 -8.78 2.04 -28.38
C ASP A 185 -7.65 1.14 -27.82
N SER A 186 -6.70 1.73 -27.09
CA SER A 186 -5.61 0.99 -26.43
C SER A 186 -5.92 0.64 -24.97
N THR A 187 -7.05 1.07 -24.43
CA THR A 187 -7.43 0.76 -23.05
C THR A 187 -7.94 -0.68 -22.97
N THR A 188 -7.28 -1.50 -22.14
CA THR A 188 -7.74 -2.86 -21.85
C THR A 188 -8.81 -2.84 -20.76
N THR A 189 -9.76 -3.76 -20.86
CA THR A 189 -10.81 -3.95 -19.85
C THR A 189 -10.62 -5.26 -19.12
N GLU A 190 -11.00 -5.28 -17.85
CA GLU A 190 -11.06 -6.50 -17.03
C GLU A 190 -12.37 -7.27 -17.23
N ILE A 191 -13.32 -6.70 -17.98
CA ILE A 191 -14.59 -7.34 -18.27
C ILE A 191 -14.39 -8.34 -19.42
N ASP A 192 -15.00 -9.51 -19.27
CA ASP A 192 -14.97 -10.58 -20.29
C ASP A 192 -15.41 -10.10 -21.66
N GLU A 193 -14.63 -10.44 -22.66
CA GLU A 193 -14.85 -10.04 -24.04
C GLU A 193 -16.19 -10.53 -24.57
N ASP A 194 -16.53 -11.78 -24.30
CA ASP A 194 -17.79 -12.38 -24.77
C ASP A 194 -19.01 -11.68 -24.18
N TYR A 195 -18.91 -11.24 -22.90
CA TYR A 195 -19.98 -10.46 -22.28
C TYR A 195 -20.12 -9.08 -22.93
N ILE A 196 -19.01 -8.39 -23.20
CA ILE A 196 -19.02 -7.06 -23.83
C ILE A 196 -19.62 -7.16 -25.24
N ILE A 197 -19.14 -8.10 -26.05
CA ILE A 197 -19.62 -8.32 -27.41
C ILE A 197 -21.13 -8.61 -27.42
N ALA A 198 -21.56 -9.59 -26.63
CA ALA A 198 -22.97 -9.99 -26.57
C ALA A 198 -23.88 -8.86 -26.09
N SER A 199 -23.45 -8.12 -25.06
CA SER A 199 -24.21 -7.00 -24.52
C SER A 199 -24.30 -5.82 -25.50
N THR A 200 -23.19 -5.52 -26.19
CA THR A 200 -23.14 -4.44 -27.18
C THR A 200 -24.02 -4.73 -28.38
N VAL A 201 -23.94 -5.97 -28.92
CA VAL A 201 -24.80 -6.39 -30.05
C VAL A 201 -26.28 -6.35 -29.68
N ASN A 202 -26.62 -6.81 -28.47
CA ASN A 202 -28.01 -6.71 -27.98
C ASN A 202 -28.48 -5.26 -27.91
N LEU A 203 -27.70 -4.35 -27.32
CA LEU A 203 -28.03 -2.93 -27.23
C LEU A 203 -28.14 -2.26 -28.61
N ALA A 204 -27.23 -2.57 -29.51
CA ALA A 204 -27.24 -2.07 -30.89
C ALA A 204 -28.52 -2.51 -31.65
N LEU A 205 -28.94 -3.76 -31.47
CA LEU A 205 -30.17 -4.28 -32.04
C LEU A 205 -31.41 -3.61 -31.46
N LEU A 206 -31.43 -3.30 -30.17
CA LEU A 206 -32.52 -2.59 -29.51
C LEU A 206 -32.59 -1.11 -29.90
N SER A 207 -31.45 -0.44 -30.04
CA SER A 207 -31.34 0.99 -30.33
C SER A 207 -31.52 1.34 -31.81
N SER A 208 -31.23 0.40 -32.71
CA SER A 208 -31.36 0.67 -34.14
C SER A 208 -32.83 0.82 -34.54
N SER A 209 -33.24 1.99 -34.97
CA SER A 209 -34.53 2.21 -35.63
C SER A 209 -34.53 1.43 -36.93
N GLY A 210 -35.43 0.44 -37.04
CA GLY A 210 -35.52 -0.40 -38.24
C GLY A 210 -35.77 0.44 -39.51
N GLY A 211 -34.89 0.28 -40.50
CA GLY A 211 -35.19 0.76 -41.86
C GLY A 211 -36.35 -0.03 -42.46
N PRO A 212 -36.97 0.48 -43.52
CA PRO A 212 -38.17 -0.11 -44.14
C PRO A 212 -38.00 -1.56 -44.65
N ALA A 213 -36.80 -2.11 -44.61
CA ALA A 213 -36.49 -3.48 -45.04
C ALA A 213 -36.14 -4.45 -43.89
N THR A 214 -36.33 -4.03 -42.64
CA THR A 214 -35.93 -4.86 -41.49
C THR A 214 -37.15 -5.52 -40.87
N ASP A 215 -37.20 -6.86 -40.85
CA ASP A 215 -38.22 -7.61 -40.15
C ASP A 215 -38.10 -7.39 -38.63
N PRO A 216 -39.12 -6.73 -37.97
CA PRO A 216 -39.04 -6.44 -36.57
C PRO A 216 -39.08 -7.69 -35.68
N ASP A 217 -39.64 -8.79 -36.13
CA ASP A 217 -39.74 -10.02 -35.35
C ASP A 217 -38.41 -10.78 -35.38
N ALA A 218 -37.77 -10.83 -36.56
CA ALA A 218 -36.41 -11.38 -36.65
C ALA A 218 -35.40 -10.61 -35.78
N LYS A 219 -35.53 -9.29 -35.72
CA LYS A 219 -34.69 -8.45 -34.92
C LYS A 219 -34.91 -8.68 -33.39
N ARG A 220 -36.15 -8.86 -32.96
CA ARG A 220 -36.46 -9.20 -31.57
C ARG A 220 -35.91 -10.57 -31.17
N GLN A 221 -36.03 -11.56 -32.05
CA GLN A 221 -35.48 -12.88 -31.80
C GLN A 221 -33.95 -12.84 -31.69
N LEU A 222 -33.28 -12.09 -32.56
CA LEU A 222 -31.83 -11.93 -32.53
C LEU A 222 -31.36 -11.18 -31.28
N SER A 223 -32.07 -10.12 -30.86
CA SER A 223 -31.81 -9.42 -29.62
C SER A 223 -31.97 -10.33 -28.41
N ALA A 224 -33.04 -11.14 -28.35
CA ALA A 224 -33.25 -12.11 -27.28
C ALA A 224 -32.14 -13.17 -27.22
N TYR A 225 -31.67 -13.64 -28.37
CA TYR A 225 -30.54 -14.56 -28.46
C TYR A 225 -29.25 -13.97 -27.85
N TRP A 226 -28.91 -12.74 -28.24
CA TRP A 226 -27.71 -12.08 -27.75
C TRP A 226 -27.81 -11.70 -26.25
N ALA A 227 -29.01 -11.34 -25.76
CA ALA A 227 -29.25 -11.16 -24.34
C ALA A 227 -28.99 -12.45 -23.55
N GLN A 228 -29.39 -13.60 -24.11
CA GLN A 228 -29.12 -14.90 -23.50
C GLN A 228 -27.63 -15.26 -23.51
N GLN A 229 -26.90 -14.90 -24.57
CA GLN A 229 -25.44 -15.11 -24.63
C GLN A 229 -24.73 -14.22 -23.58
N ALA A 230 -25.11 -12.95 -23.45
CA ALA A 230 -24.57 -12.08 -22.42
C ALA A 230 -24.79 -12.63 -21.01
N GLU A 231 -25.99 -13.15 -20.73
CA GLU A 231 -26.29 -13.76 -19.41
C GLU A 231 -25.50 -15.06 -19.19
N ARG A 232 -25.23 -15.84 -20.23
CA ARG A 232 -24.35 -17.01 -20.13
C ARG A 232 -22.91 -16.62 -19.84
N ALA A 233 -22.36 -15.64 -20.58
CA ALA A 233 -21.02 -15.13 -20.35
C ALA A 233 -20.90 -14.59 -18.92
N ARG A 234 -21.87 -13.81 -18.44
CA ARG A 234 -21.93 -13.32 -17.07
C ARG A 234 -21.90 -14.42 -16.01
N ARG A 235 -22.55 -15.56 -16.27
CA ARG A 235 -22.58 -16.69 -15.32
C ARG A 235 -21.33 -17.56 -15.38
N SER A 236 -20.62 -17.58 -16.51
CA SER A 236 -19.37 -18.32 -16.65
C SER A 236 -18.19 -17.61 -16.01
N PHE A 237 -18.32 -16.32 -15.72
CA PHE A 237 -17.37 -15.58 -14.91
C PHE A 237 -17.32 -16.17 -13.50
N PRO A 238 -16.13 -16.58 -13.01
CA PRO A 238 -16.01 -16.85 -11.60
C PRO A 238 -16.29 -15.53 -10.89
N MET A 239 -17.52 -15.33 -10.42
CA MET A 239 -17.72 -14.34 -9.39
C MET A 239 -16.69 -14.69 -8.32
N LEU A 240 -15.79 -13.77 -8.00
CA LEU A 240 -15.14 -13.78 -6.72
C LEU A 240 -16.27 -13.69 -5.69
N VAL A 241 -16.82 -14.86 -5.37
CA VAL A 241 -17.71 -15.00 -4.24
C VAL A 241 -16.79 -14.72 -3.08
N ASN A 242 -16.84 -13.50 -2.57
CA ASN A 242 -16.31 -13.24 -1.25
C ASN A 242 -16.79 -14.39 -0.38
N ALA A 243 -15.86 -15.18 0.12
CA ALA A 243 -16.17 -16.25 1.02
C ALA A 243 -17.06 -15.63 2.10
N ARG A 244 -18.33 -15.92 2.02
CA ARG A 244 -19.27 -15.60 3.06
C ARG A 244 -18.83 -16.52 4.19
N SER A 245 -18.13 -15.98 5.19
CA SER A 245 -18.03 -16.69 6.45
C SER A 245 -19.48 -16.86 6.91
N VAL A 246 -19.95 -18.04 6.74
CA VAL A 246 -21.17 -18.49 7.39
C VAL A 246 -20.72 -18.93 8.76
N ASP A 247 -21.08 -18.14 9.77
CA ASP A 247 -21.13 -18.38 11.23
C ASP A 247 -20.35 -19.55 11.81
#